data_4e5540944c1468cd88dd8b9dbf93d649
#
_entry.id   4e5540944c1468cd88dd8b9dbf93d649
#
_cell.length_a   1.000
_cell.length_b   1.000
_cell.length_c   1.000
_cell.angle_alpha   90.00
_cell.angle_beta   90.00
_cell.angle_gamma   90.00
#
_symmetry.space_group_name_H-M   'P 1'
#
loop_
_entity.id
_entity.type
_entity.pdbx_description
1 polymer ?
#
loop_
_entity_poly.entity_id
_entity_poly.type
_entity_poly.pdbx_seq_one_letter_code
_entity_poly.pdbx_strand_id
1 'polypeptide(L)'
;MSRSRWPLAAALLVLTALAARVPLHAAVVSAWAVGDGEKIFRYQDDSPLKQRNSVWDGSTVRLKGLYNEVLAFQVIVEADGLGARAVEVAVEPPVHAASGKAIGAPGPPLYGPGGTIEVFSEHYIRVRRPTQPLWFYGSEASAPKRMTGWIPSVLIPPDARAGRGGFPIDIPPTSEEVNRRQNTLEVIPAATRQNQGFWVDLHLPRDRSCPAGLYQGRVKVYEAGRTVAEIKLEVTLLPHYLPDENHSNIWLYGSVGVVNDYFPELSREEAERMLKFESHRHRIDLVGGSAAHTSVFDERMMEDYKPYVDGSAFTPEAGYSGPGQGCGERLFTVGCYGSITNRAMADEASTRRESDLWVQWFEANAPGVVYFWYMIDEPGPVQFPWIKEHAGWVHDNPGPGKRLPVFTTREYTEELAEDIDIWAGGRGVNLEQLPALKSQGRDHWFYNGRRPRYGAVILEAEAVDFRVNAWVKYLYGVSTWFLWEGTHWQHNFQGPKGHLHQRVFTEPLTFISWSMNWANGDGVVLYPGRMPFYPEEDRGLNRLLGSIRLKNMRRGQQDYEIMWLAEQKAGRDKVLEIIRSVVPRGLNEVGLDEPVPWSERGDDYDLAREKLLGLLGK
;
A
#
# COMPACT_ATOMS: atom_id res chain seq x y z
N MET A 1 -88.86 56.71 5.64
CA MET A 1 -87.72 57.02 6.48
C MET A 1 -86.72 55.94 6.34
N SER A 2 -85.78 56.01 5.41
CA SER A 2 -84.78 54.97 5.16
C SER A 2 -83.39 55.59 5.31
N ARG A 3 -82.54 54.97 6.16
CA ARG A 3 -81.13 55.31 6.33
C ARG A 3 -80.31 54.26 5.61
N SER A 4 -79.64 54.68 4.55
CA SER A 4 -78.61 53.90 3.84
C SER A 4 -77.34 53.82 4.67
N ARG A 5 -76.82 52.66 4.80
CA ARG A 5 -75.44 52.37 5.36
C ARG A 5 -74.58 51.86 4.20
N TRP A 6 -73.49 52.52 3.93
CA TRP A 6 -72.41 52.04 3.08
C TRP A 6 -71.42 51.18 3.91
N PRO A 7 -70.90 50.06 3.44
CA PRO A 7 -69.80 49.42 4.05
C PRO A 7 -68.45 49.83 3.38
N LEU A 8 -67.52 50.26 4.22
CA LEU A 8 -66.11 50.38 3.86
C LEU A 8 -65.50 49.05 3.49
N ALA A 9 -65.04 48.89 2.27
CA ALA A 9 -64.23 47.81 1.83
C ALA A 9 -62.75 48.12 2.18
N ALA A 10 -62.22 47.45 3.19
CA ALA A 10 -60.79 47.47 3.48
C ALA A 10 -60.07 46.49 2.49
N ALA A 11 -59.28 47.02 1.58
CA ALA A 11 -58.43 46.31 0.68
C ALA A 11 -57.17 45.82 1.45
N LEU A 12 -57.12 44.54 1.80
CA LEU A 12 -55.93 43.89 2.37
C LEU A 12 -54.98 43.54 1.19
N LEU A 13 -53.94 44.34 0.99
CA LEU A 13 -52.83 44.01 0.10
C LEU A 13 -51.98 42.92 0.75
N VAL A 14 -52.16 41.66 0.33
CA VAL A 14 -51.26 40.56 0.65
C VAL A 14 -50.07 40.66 -0.30
N LEU A 15 -48.97 41.24 0.17
CA LEU A 15 -47.66 41.12 -0.48
C LEU A 15 -47.16 39.66 -0.26
N THR A 16 -47.44 38.78 -1.19
CA THR A 16 -46.73 37.50 -1.32
C THR A 16 -45.32 37.79 -1.83
N ALA A 17 -44.38 37.90 -0.91
CA ALA A 17 -42.97 37.81 -1.25
C ALA A 17 -42.70 36.39 -1.80
N LEU A 18 -42.68 36.25 -3.12
CA LEU A 18 -42.04 35.12 -3.78
C LEU A 18 -40.54 35.24 -3.49
N ALA A 19 -40.11 34.68 -2.35
CA ALA A 19 -38.72 34.28 -2.19
C ALA A 19 -38.48 33.22 -3.26
N ALA A 20 -37.82 33.61 -4.36
CA ALA A 20 -37.27 32.66 -5.29
C ALA A 20 -36.37 31.73 -4.47
N ARG A 21 -36.89 30.55 -4.16
CA ARG A 21 -36.04 29.44 -3.66
C ARG A 21 -35.10 29.13 -4.82
N VAL A 22 -33.91 29.75 -4.81
CA VAL A 22 -32.78 29.23 -5.59
C VAL A 22 -32.70 27.78 -5.16
N PRO A 23 -32.92 26.82 -6.07
CA PRO A 23 -32.74 25.44 -5.69
C PRO A 23 -31.30 25.31 -5.20
N LEU A 24 -31.11 24.90 -3.95
CA LEU A 24 -29.80 24.51 -3.47
C LEU A 24 -29.37 23.36 -4.38
N HIS A 25 -28.44 23.59 -5.28
CA HIS A 25 -27.85 22.57 -6.11
C HIS A 25 -26.68 21.99 -5.33
N ALA A 26 -26.62 20.69 -5.27
CA ALA A 26 -25.42 19.96 -4.86
C ALA A 26 -24.23 20.51 -5.65
N ALA A 27 -23.14 20.88 -4.99
CA ALA A 27 -22.03 21.55 -5.67
C ALA A 27 -20.68 21.27 -5.04
N VAL A 28 -19.66 21.21 -5.90
CA VAL A 28 -18.26 21.32 -5.50
C VAL A 28 -18.03 22.73 -4.94
N VAL A 29 -17.52 22.79 -3.72
CA VAL A 29 -17.25 24.04 -2.99
C VAL A 29 -15.82 24.51 -3.17
N SER A 30 -14.88 23.57 -3.13
CA SER A 30 -13.46 23.85 -3.32
C SER A 30 -12.68 22.59 -3.75
N ALA A 31 -11.46 22.80 -4.24
CA ALA A 31 -10.49 21.75 -4.48
C ALA A 31 -9.12 22.21 -4.00
N TRP A 32 -8.36 21.28 -3.40
CA TRP A 32 -7.02 21.50 -2.89
C TRP A 32 -6.19 20.23 -3.01
N ALA A 33 -4.89 20.30 -2.73
CA ALA A 33 -4.02 19.14 -2.89
C ALA A 33 -3.23 18.81 -1.62
N VAL A 34 -2.85 17.52 -1.48
CA VAL A 34 -2.04 17.04 -0.37
C VAL A 34 -1.10 15.91 -0.84
N GLY A 35 -0.02 15.69 -0.11
CA GLY A 35 0.93 14.61 -0.38
C GLY A 35 0.33 13.22 -0.20
N ASP A 36 1.02 12.22 -0.76
CA ASP A 36 0.63 10.82 -0.72
C ASP A 36 0.76 10.16 0.67
N GLY A 37 1.49 10.80 1.59
CA GLY A 37 1.66 10.34 2.98
C GLY A 37 0.50 10.67 3.92
N GLU A 38 -0.63 11.17 3.42
CA GLU A 38 -1.76 11.60 4.22
C GLU A 38 -3.03 10.79 3.89
N LYS A 39 -3.95 10.71 4.85
CA LYS A 39 -5.33 10.22 4.65
C LYS A 39 -6.32 11.33 5.01
N ILE A 40 -7.10 11.79 4.05
CA ILE A 40 -8.11 12.82 4.28
C ILE A 40 -9.47 12.14 4.44
N PHE A 41 -9.99 12.18 5.65
CA PHE A 41 -11.28 11.54 5.99
C PHE A 41 -12.43 12.28 5.33
N ARG A 42 -13.50 11.57 4.99
CA ARG A 42 -14.65 12.15 4.27
C ARG A 42 -15.24 13.38 4.95
N TYR A 43 -15.35 13.38 6.27
CA TYR A 43 -15.96 14.47 7.05
C TYR A 43 -14.93 15.26 7.87
N GLN A 44 -13.75 15.44 7.30
CA GLN A 44 -12.69 16.27 7.88
C GLN A 44 -12.65 17.61 7.16
N ASP A 45 -13.29 18.65 7.72
CA ASP A 45 -13.39 19.99 7.12
C ASP A 45 -12.36 20.99 7.67
N ASP A 46 -11.69 20.65 8.78
CA ASP A 46 -10.77 21.48 9.54
C ASP A 46 -9.27 21.16 9.32
N SER A 47 -8.94 20.42 8.26
CA SER A 47 -7.54 20.03 8.02
C SER A 47 -6.64 21.25 7.76
N PRO A 48 -5.58 21.46 8.57
CA PRO A 48 -4.63 22.55 8.35
C PRO A 48 -3.85 22.39 7.03
N LEU A 49 -3.76 21.16 6.50
CA LEU A 49 -3.10 20.84 5.24
C LEU A 49 -3.77 21.49 4.02
N LYS A 50 -5.03 21.90 4.16
CA LYS A 50 -5.77 22.58 3.11
C LYS A 50 -5.17 23.92 2.70
N GLN A 51 -4.56 24.64 3.64
CA GLN A 51 -3.95 25.93 3.36
C GLN A 51 -2.56 25.77 2.74
N ARG A 52 -1.75 24.87 3.32
CA ARG A 52 -0.39 24.60 2.88
C ARG A 52 0.11 23.27 3.42
N ASN A 53 0.89 22.55 2.61
CA ASN A 53 1.60 21.32 3.00
C ASN A 53 2.88 21.16 2.17
N SER A 54 3.57 20.03 2.25
CA SER A 54 4.84 19.76 1.55
C SER A 54 4.76 19.93 0.04
N VAL A 55 3.62 19.59 -0.57
CA VAL A 55 3.43 19.62 -2.03
C VAL A 55 2.50 20.75 -2.49
N TRP A 56 1.81 21.45 -1.58
CA TRP A 56 0.76 22.40 -1.88
C TRP A 56 0.98 23.77 -1.21
N ASP A 57 0.90 24.86 -1.95
CA ASP A 57 1.08 26.23 -1.43
C ASP A 57 -0.22 27.07 -1.38
N GLY A 58 -1.37 26.44 -1.61
CA GLY A 58 -2.67 27.11 -1.72
C GLY A 58 -3.12 27.35 -3.17
N SER A 59 -2.26 27.10 -4.16
CA SER A 59 -2.56 27.32 -5.59
C SER A 59 -1.86 26.36 -6.54
N THR A 60 -0.72 25.84 -6.15
CA THR A 60 0.18 25.06 -7.01
C THR A 60 0.65 23.79 -6.29
N VAL A 61 0.53 22.66 -6.97
CA VAL A 61 1.20 21.41 -6.58
C VAL A 61 2.63 21.44 -7.10
N ARG A 62 3.61 21.22 -6.22
CA ARG A 62 5.04 21.11 -6.57
C ARG A 62 5.58 19.76 -6.20
N LEU A 63 6.09 19.06 -7.19
CA LEU A 63 6.71 17.74 -7.04
C LEU A 63 8.14 17.77 -7.56
N LYS A 64 8.99 16.93 -6.96
CA LYS A 64 10.37 16.75 -7.40
C LYS A 64 10.73 15.27 -7.36
N GLY A 65 11.33 14.77 -8.45
CA GLY A 65 11.65 13.36 -8.55
C GLY A 65 12.78 13.05 -9.52
N LEU A 66 13.13 11.78 -9.56
CA LEU A 66 14.18 11.20 -10.38
C LEU A 66 13.58 10.54 -11.63
N TYR A 67 14.38 10.31 -12.66
CA TYR A 67 13.97 9.40 -13.72
C TYR A 67 13.59 8.04 -13.13
N ASN A 68 12.58 7.38 -13.71
CA ASN A 68 12.10 6.06 -13.29
C ASN A 68 11.43 6.05 -11.89
N GLU A 69 11.07 7.21 -11.34
CA GLU A 69 10.33 7.32 -10.09
C GLU A 69 8.83 7.48 -10.34
N VAL A 70 8.01 7.00 -9.43
CA VAL A 70 6.57 7.30 -9.39
C VAL A 70 6.33 8.32 -8.28
N LEU A 71 5.96 9.53 -8.65
CA LEU A 71 5.48 10.55 -7.73
C LEU A 71 3.98 10.41 -7.54
N ALA A 72 3.49 10.74 -6.36
CA ALA A 72 2.05 10.75 -6.12
C ALA A 72 1.61 11.95 -5.27
N PHE A 73 0.37 12.36 -5.47
CA PHE A 73 -0.33 13.35 -4.65
C PHE A 73 -1.83 13.11 -4.72
N GLN A 74 -2.57 13.74 -3.85
CA GLN A 74 -4.02 13.64 -3.80
C GLN A 74 -4.65 15.00 -4.15
N VAL A 75 -5.74 14.99 -4.90
CA VAL A 75 -6.63 16.12 -5.12
C VAL A 75 -7.87 15.89 -4.27
N ILE A 76 -8.11 16.77 -3.34
CA ILE A 76 -9.27 16.69 -2.45
C ILE A 76 -10.34 17.65 -2.95
N VAL A 77 -11.45 17.09 -3.37
CA VAL A 77 -12.63 17.84 -3.80
C VAL A 77 -13.61 17.93 -2.63
N GLU A 78 -13.92 19.14 -2.20
CA GLU A 78 -14.93 19.36 -1.16
C GLU A 78 -16.28 19.62 -1.80
N ALA A 79 -17.28 18.86 -1.39
CA ALA A 79 -18.68 19.09 -1.71
C ALA A 79 -19.43 19.68 -0.51
N ASP A 80 -20.53 20.35 -0.77
CA ASP A 80 -21.47 20.76 0.28
C ASP A 80 -22.24 19.55 0.85
N GLY A 81 -23.12 19.79 1.84
CA GLY A 81 -23.91 18.72 2.47
C GLY A 81 -24.93 18.06 1.54
N LEU A 82 -25.21 18.61 0.37
CA LEU A 82 -26.07 18.01 -0.64
C LEU A 82 -25.29 17.11 -1.61
N GLY A 83 -23.96 17.10 -1.51
CA GLY A 83 -23.09 16.35 -2.38
C GLY A 83 -22.70 17.09 -3.66
N ALA A 84 -22.20 16.36 -4.66
CA ALA A 84 -21.90 16.87 -5.98
C ALA A 84 -22.13 15.80 -7.04
N ARG A 85 -22.41 16.18 -8.29
CA ARG A 85 -22.75 15.23 -9.33
C ARG A 85 -21.75 15.22 -10.47
N ALA A 86 -21.50 14.01 -10.97
CA ALA A 86 -20.62 13.78 -12.10
C ALA A 86 -19.28 14.51 -11.95
N VAL A 87 -18.60 14.27 -10.83
CA VAL A 87 -17.30 14.86 -10.51
C VAL A 87 -16.20 14.04 -11.18
N GLU A 88 -15.25 14.74 -11.79
CA GLU A 88 -14.10 14.15 -12.46
C GLU A 88 -12.86 14.99 -12.21
N VAL A 89 -11.70 14.32 -12.10
CA VAL A 89 -10.39 14.98 -12.04
C VAL A 89 -9.55 14.51 -13.22
N ALA A 90 -9.02 15.47 -13.97
CA ALA A 90 -8.10 15.20 -15.07
C ALA A 90 -6.80 15.99 -14.90
N VAL A 91 -5.69 15.41 -15.33
CA VAL A 91 -4.37 16.03 -15.29
C VAL A 91 -3.91 16.32 -16.72
N GLU A 92 -3.67 17.58 -17.02
CA GLU A 92 -2.97 17.96 -18.25
C GLU A 92 -1.48 17.63 -18.09
N PRO A 93 -0.89 16.85 -19.02
CA PRO A 93 0.51 16.48 -18.94
C PRO A 93 1.42 17.70 -18.76
N PRO A 94 2.28 17.75 -17.75
CA PRO A 94 3.20 18.86 -17.57
C PRO A 94 4.25 18.90 -18.68
N VAL A 95 4.51 20.09 -19.22
CA VAL A 95 5.37 20.35 -20.37
C VAL A 95 6.62 21.14 -19.95
N HIS A 96 7.77 20.74 -20.45
CA HIS A 96 9.04 21.44 -20.27
C HIS A 96 9.11 22.66 -21.22
N ALA A 97 9.18 23.85 -20.66
CA ALA A 97 9.04 25.10 -21.40
C ALA A 97 10.05 25.24 -22.58
N ALA A 98 11.31 24.82 -22.38
CA ALA A 98 12.36 24.99 -23.39
C ALA A 98 12.32 23.94 -24.51
N SER A 99 11.90 22.69 -24.22
CA SER A 99 11.93 21.60 -25.21
C SER A 99 10.56 21.24 -25.80
N GLY A 100 9.48 21.68 -25.16
CA GLY A 100 8.11 21.27 -25.50
C GLY A 100 7.78 19.80 -25.20
N LYS A 101 8.70 19.07 -24.56
CA LYS A 101 8.45 17.68 -24.16
C LYS A 101 7.50 17.62 -22.97
N ALA A 102 6.55 16.70 -23.00
CA ALA A 102 5.61 16.45 -21.92
C ALA A 102 6.01 15.21 -21.12
N ILE A 103 5.75 15.23 -19.81
CA ILE A 103 5.78 14.05 -18.95
C ILE A 103 4.36 13.49 -18.85
N GLY A 104 4.19 12.22 -19.20
CA GLY A 104 2.94 11.53 -19.10
C GLY A 104 2.02 11.79 -20.29
N ALA A 105 2.14 10.98 -21.33
CA ALA A 105 1.10 10.95 -22.35
C ALA A 105 -0.15 10.28 -21.78
N PRO A 106 -1.36 10.84 -21.99
CA PRO A 106 -2.59 10.15 -21.62
C PRO A 106 -2.80 8.92 -22.54
N GLY A 107 -3.16 7.80 -21.92
CA GLY A 107 -3.52 6.57 -22.65
C GLY A 107 -2.43 5.50 -22.73
N PRO A 108 -2.76 4.33 -23.28
CA PRO A 108 -1.83 3.23 -23.46
C PRO A 108 -0.72 3.54 -24.50
N PRO A 109 0.48 2.95 -24.37
CA PRO A 109 0.78 2.03 -23.27
C PRO A 109 1.04 2.77 -21.95
N LEU A 110 0.45 2.26 -20.88
CA LEU A 110 0.84 2.67 -19.52
C LEU A 110 2.37 2.50 -19.41
N TYR A 111 3.05 3.46 -18.77
CA TYR A 111 4.51 3.45 -18.59
C TYR A 111 5.33 3.55 -19.88
N GLY A 112 4.82 4.27 -20.89
CA GLY A 112 5.57 4.61 -22.10
C GLY A 112 6.84 5.42 -21.82
N PRO A 113 7.73 5.59 -22.82
CA PRO A 113 9.03 6.26 -22.66
C PRO A 113 8.95 7.65 -22.02
N GLY A 114 7.91 8.43 -22.33
CA GLY A 114 7.66 9.76 -21.77
C GLY A 114 7.03 9.80 -20.37
N GLY A 115 6.85 8.65 -19.74
CA GLY A 115 6.12 8.52 -18.49
C GLY A 115 4.60 8.40 -18.67
N THR A 116 3.87 8.29 -17.57
CA THR A 116 2.41 8.09 -17.59
C THR A 116 1.76 8.78 -16.39
N ILE A 117 0.53 9.25 -16.58
CA ILE A 117 -0.29 9.81 -15.50
C ILE A 117 -1.51 8.90 -15.30
N GLU A 118 -1.70 8.43 -14.07
CA GLU A 118 -2.88 7.68 -13.67
C GLU A 118 -3.66 8.47 -12.61
N VAL A 119 -4.98 8.49 -12.73
CA VAL A 119 -5.88 9.15 -11.77
C VAL A 119 -6.87 8.11 -11.26
N PHE A 120 -7.10 8.11 -9.95
CA PHE A 120 -8.02 7.17 -9.29
C PHE A 120 -8.98 7.93 -8.39
N SER A 121 -10.22 7.47 -8.26
CA SER A 121 -11.09 7.88 -7.16
C SER A 121 -10.74 7.11 -5.89
N GLU A 122 -10.70 7.78 -4.76
CA GLU A 122 -10.50 7.14 -3.46
C GLU A 122 -11.84 6.60 -2.95
N HIS A 123 -11.91 5.30 -2.77
CA HIS A 123 -13.06 4.66 -2.15
C HIS A 123 -12.90 4.65 -0.64
N TYR A 124 -13.93 5.16 0.06
CA TYR A 124 -13.96 5.24 1.50
C TYR A 124 -14.61 4.02 2.11
N ILE A 125 -13.94 3.40 3.06
CA ILE A 125 -14.47 2.28 3.86
C ILE A 125 -14.85 2.80 5.24
N ARG A 126 -16.04 2.46 5.70
CA ARG A 126 -16.54 2.92 6.99
C ARG A 126 -16.12 2.01 8.14
N VAL A 127 -15.23 2.49 8.99
CA VAL A 127 -14.86 1.82 10.25
C VAL A 127 -15.77 2.33 11.34
N ARG A 128 -16.56 1.43 11.95
CA ARG A 128 -17.44 1.72 13.09
C ARG A 128 -16.88 1.19 14.40
N ARG A 129 -16.09 0.15 14.33
CA ARG A 129 -15.48 -0.53 15.46
C ARG A 129 -13.97 -0.59 15.24
N PRO A 130 -13.18 0.01 16.13
CA PRO A 130 -11.73 0.01 16.02
C PRO A 130 -11.15 -1.40 16.00
N THR A 131 -10.01 -1.55 15.31
CA THR A 131 -9.15 -2.73 15.44
C THR A 131 -8.74 -2.90 16.90
N GLN A 132 -8.70 -4.13 17.40
CA GLN A 132 -8.20 -4.44 18.74
C GLN A 132 -6.68 -4.24 18.81
N PRO A 133 -6.14 -3.77 19.97
CA PRO A 133 -4.74 -3.38 20.06
C PRO A 133 -3.75 -4.50 19.77
N LEU A 134 -3.94 -5.63 20.30
CA LEU A 134 -3.07 -6.77 20.59
C LEU A 134 -1.81 -6.95 19.72
N TRP A 135 -1.93 -6.85 18.36
CA TRP A 135 -0.80 -7.07 17.44
C TRP A 135 -0.36 -5.83 16.68
N PHE A 136 -1.19 -4.79 16.62
CA PHE A 136 -1.02 -3.65 15.72
C PHE A 136 -0.53 -2.38 16.41
N TYR A 137 -0.81 -2.24 17.69
CA TYR A 137 -0.32 -1.16 18.54
C TYR A 137 -0.23 -1.63 19.99
N GLY A 138 0.80 -1.20 20.71
CA GLY A 138 1.09 -1.72 22.06
C GLY A 138 0.18 -1.19 23.13
N SER A 139 -0.28 0.06 22.99
CA SER A 139 -1.08 0.77 23.98
C SER A 139 -1.89 1.90 23.32
N GLU A 140 -2.76 2.56 24.09
CA GLU A 140 -3.47 3.75 23.64
C GLU A 140 -2.52 4.89 23.22
N ALA A 141 -1.33 4.97 23.82
CA ALA A 141 -0.32 5.98 23.48
C ALA A 141 0.26 5.79 22.07
N SER A 142 0.22 4.57 21.54
CA SER A 142 0.70 4.22 20.20
C SER A 142 -0.42 3.92 19.19
N ALA A 143 -1.69 4.03 19.61
CA ALA A 143 -2.82 3.83 18.71
C ALA A 143 -2.85 4.88 17.59
N PRO A 144 -3.33 4.54 16.37
CA PRO A 144 -3.61 5.53 15.34
C PRO A 144 -4.53 6.64 15.83
N LYS A 145 -4.36 7.86 15.32
CA LYS A 145 -5.09 9.05 15.80
C LYS A 145 -6.59 8.98 15.56
N ARG A 146 -7.01 8.35 14.48
CA ARG A 146 -8.42 8.23 14.08
C ARG A 146 -8.76 6.77 13.81
N MET A 147 -9.41 6.16 14.79
CA MET A 147 -9.76 4.73 14.77
C MET A 147 -11.15 4.44 14.19
N THR A 148 -11.94 5.46 13.87
CA THR A 148 -13.30 5.30 13.33
C THR A 148 -13.60 6.37 12.27
N GLY A 149 -14.63 6.14 11.46
CA GLY A 149 -15.10 7.06 10.44
C GLY A 149 -15.00 6.48 9.03
N TRP A 150 -15.12 7.35 8.03
CA TRP A 150 -14.97 7.01 6.63
C TRP A 150 -13.52 7.24 6.21
N ILE A 151 -12.77 6.14 6.04
CA ILE A 151 -11.33 6.12 5.79
C ILE A 151 -11.09 5.87 4.29
N PRO A 152 -10.31 6.72 3.59
CA PRO A 152 -9.94 6.45 2.21
C PRO A 152 -8.97 5.25 2.16
N SER A 153 -9.20 4.33 1.23
CA SER A 153 -8.38 3.11 1.13
C SER A 153 -8.14 2.66 -0.30
N VAL A 154 -9.20 2.25 -1.02
CA VAL A 154 -9.06 1.62 -2.33
C VAL A 154 -8.98 2.68 -3.42
N LEU A 155 -8.10 2.47 -4.38
CA LEU A 155 -7.90 3.36 -5.53
C LEU A 155 -8.59 2.77 -6.76
N ILE A 156 -9.68 3.39 -7.18
CA ILE A 156 -10.53 2.90 -8.27
C ILE A 156 -10.26 3.70 -9.54
N PRO A 157 -9.82 3.04 -10.63
CA PRO A 157 -9.48 3.72 -11.87
C PRO A 157 -10.74 4.21 -12.63
N PRO A 158 -10.58 5.17 -13.56
CA PRO A 158 -11.69 5.81 -14.28
C PRO A 158 -12.58 4.85 -15.07
N ASP A 159 -12.01 3.75 -15.59
CA ASP A 159 -12.69 2.75 -16.42
C ASP A 159 -13.46 1.69 -15.61
N ALA A 160 -13.55 1.83 -14.29
CA ALA A 160 -14.44 1.02 -13.47
C ALA A 160 -15.91 1.31 -13.83
N ARG A 161 -16.78 0.35 -13.51
CA ARG A 161 -18.23 0.47 -13.75
C ARG A 161 -18.79 1.78 -13.17
N ALA A 162 -19.63 2.44 -13.94
CA ALA A 162 -20.35 3.65 -13.51
C ALA A 162 -21.13 3.40 -12.20
N GLY A 163 -21.06 4.34 -11.26
CA GLY A 163 -21.64 4.21 -9.92
C GLY A 163 -20.87 3.27 -8.98
N ARG A 164 -19.69 2.77 -9.42
CA ARG A 164 -18.79 1.91 -8.64
C ARG A 164 -17.37 2.49 -8.53
N GLY A 165 -17.24 3.81 -8.66
CA GLY A 165 -15.98 4.54 -8.58
C GLY A 165 -15.36 4.88 -9.93
N GLY A 166 -15.89 4.35 -11.06
CA GLY A 166 -15.52 4.80 -12.41
C GLY A 166 -15.98 6.23 -12.67
N PHE A 167 -15.19 6.98 -13.45
CA PHE A 167 -15.48 8.40 -13.70
C PHE A 167 -16.59 8.60 -14.74
N PRO A 168 -17.35 9.68 -14.61
CA PRO A 168 -17.43 10.58 -13.47
C PRO A 168 -18.14 9.94 -12.27
N ILE A 169 -17.85 10.41 -11.04
CA ILE A 169 -18.45 9.91 -9.81
C ILE A 169 -19.44 10.89 -9.21
N ASP A 170 -20.44 10.39 -8.52
CA ASP A 170 -21.31 11.22 -7.67
C ASP A 170 -20.77 11.22 -6.23
N ILE A 171 -20.70 12.38 -5.60
CA ILE A 171 -20.48 12.54 -4.18
C ILE A 171 -21.85 12.59 -3.54
N PRO A 172 -22.25 11.57 -2.75
CA PRO A 172 -23.60 11.48 -2.20
C PRO A 172 -23.85 12.58 -1.17
N PRO A 173 -25.11 12.96 -0.90
CA PRO A 173 -25.45 13.85 0.21
C PRO A 173 -24.93 13.30 1.54
N THR A 174 -24.56 14.19 2.48
CA THR A 174 -24.32 13.81 3.86
C THR A 174 -25.60 13.23 4.44
N SER A 175 -25.51 12.06 5.04
CA SER A 175 -26.60 11.45 5.78
C SER A 175 -26.35 11.59 7.27
N GLU A 176 -27.40 11.89 8.04
CA GLU A 176 -27.36 11.75 9.49
C GLU A 176 -27.26 10.25 9.81
N GLU A 177 -26.07 9.78 10.16
CA GLU A 177 -25.86 8.41 10.54
C GLU A 177 -25.76 8.28 12.06
N VAL A 178 -26.86 7.84 12.66
CA VAL A 178 -26.89 7.45 14.08
C VAL A 178 -26.44 5.99 14.18
N ASN A 179 -25.28 5.75 14.77
CA ASN A 179 -24.87 4.39 15.08
C ASN A 179 -25.63 3.84 16.29
N ARG A 180 -26.85 3.38 16.08
CA ARG A 180 -27.72 2.84 17.13
C ARG A 180 -27.21 1.56 17.79
N ARG A 181 -26.25 0.85 17.20
CA ARG A 181 -25.75 -0.43 17.73
C ARG A 181 -24.62 -0.31 18.75
N GLN A 182 -23.92 0.82 18.80
CA GLN A 182 -22.73 0.99 19.66
C GLN A 182 -22.88 2.05 20.74
N ASN A 183 -24.04 2.66 20.89
CA ASN A 183 -24.30 3.77 21.82
C ASN A 183 -23.33 4.96 21.66
N THR A 184 -22.61 5.06 20.57
CA THR A 184 -21.75 6.17 20.18
C THR A 184 -22.46 6.96 19.08
N LEU A 185 -22.85 8.16 19.41
CA LEU A 185 -23.49 9.12 18.49
C LEU A 185 -22.41 9.82 17.67
N GLU A 186 -22.02 9.22 16.56
CA GLU A 186 -21.39 9.99 15.49
C GLU A 186 -22.50 10.55 14.61
N VAL A 187 -23.07 11.66 15.03
CA VAL A 187 -24.03 12.40 14.23
C VAL A 187 -23.26 13.28 13.27
N ILE A 188 -23.34 12.97 11.98
CA ILE A 188 -22.80 13.86 10.93
C ILE A 188 -23.91 14.81 10.55
N PRO A 189 -23.79 16.13 10.87
CA PRO A 189 -24.80 17.09 10.50
C PRO A 189 -25.00 17.14 8.98
N ALA A 190 -26.25 17.25 8.52
CA ALA A 190 -26.57 17.34 7.09
C ALA A 190 -25.94 18.56 6.36
N ALA A 191 -25.47 19.55 7.12
CA ALA A 191 -24.76 20.72 6.59
C ALA A 191 -23.23 20.54 6.52
N THR A 192 -22.69 19.40 6.96
CA THR A 192 -21.25 19.16 6.99
C THR A 192 -20.69 19.03 5.57
N ARG A 193 -19.63 19.77 5.29
CA ARG A 193 -18.86 19.57 4.05
C ARG A 193 -18.23 18.20 4.06
N GLN A 194 -18.04 17.65 2.87
CA GLN A 194 -17.44 16.33 2.72
C GLN A 194 -16.34 16.34 1.67
N ASN A 195 -15.33 15.56 1.92
CA ASN A 195 -14.18 15.36 1.05
C ASN A 195 -14.39 14.13 0.15
N GLN A 196 -13.95 14.26 -1.08
CA GLN A 196 -13.70 13.15 -1.99
C GLN A 196 -12.27 13.25 -2.50
N GLY A 197 -11.45 12.28 -2.15
CA GLY A 197 -10.08 12.20 -2.62
C GLY A 197 -10.00 11.62 -4.03
N PHE A 198 -9.04 12.14 -4.80
CA PHE A 198 -8.59 11.59 -6.07
C PHE A 198 -7.08 11.47 -6.02
N TRP A 199 -6.60 10.25 -6.14
CA TRP A 199 -5.17 9.94 -6.14
C TRP A 199 -4.60 10.12 -7.55
N VAL A 200 -3.43 10.72 -7.65
CA VAL A 200 -2.69 10.89 -8.90
C VAL A 200 -1.33 10.22 -8.76
N ASP A 201 -1.03 9.23 -9.62
CA ASP A 201 0.31 8.69 -9.84
C ASP A 201 0.89 9.33 -11.10
N LEU A 202 2.07 9.90 -10.97
CA LEU A 202 2.86 10.45 -12.06
C LEU A 202 4.13 9.59 -12.22
N HIS A 203 4.12 8.70 -13.19
CA HIS A 203 5.28 7.89 -13.56
C HIS A 203 6.25 8.72 -14.37
N LEU A 204 7.39 9.05 -13.79
CA LEU A 204 8.43 9.84 -14.45
C LEU A 204 9.12 9.02 -15.55
N PRO A 205 9.62 9.68 -16.63
CA PRO A 205 10.28 9.00 -17.74
C PRO A 205 11.39 8.05 -17.28
N ARG A 206 11.48 6.90 -17.92
CA ARG A 206 12.59 5.94 -17.69
C ARG A 206 13.83 6.27 -18.51
N ASP A 207 13.66 6.98 -19.60
CA ASP A 207 14.72 7.36 -20.50
C ASP A 207 14.96 8.88 -20.49
N ARG A 208 16.00 9.32 -21.17
CA ARG A 208 16.34 10.73 -21.26
C ARG A 208 15.67 11.43 -22.47
N SER A 209 14.61 10.86 -23.02
CA SER A 209 13.81 11.50 -24.08
C SER A 209 13.17 12.81 -23.60
N CYS A 210 12.93 12.90 -22.30
CA CYS A 210 12.51 14.11 -21.59
C CYS A 210 13.71 14.70 -20.84
N PRO A 211 14.14 15.96 -21.08
CA PRO A 211 15.28 16.56 -20.40
C PRO A 211 14.98 16.80 -18.91
N ALA A 212 16.02 16.77 -18.06
CA ALA A 212 15.89 17.23 -16.68
C ALA A 212 15.52 18.73 -16.66
N GLY A 213 14.69 19.13 -15.70
CA GLY A 213 14.24 20.51 -15.57
C GLY A 213 12.82 20.63 -15.01
N LEU A 214 12.26 21.83 -15.12
CA LEU A 214 10.92 22.17 -14.65
C LEU A 214 9.89 21.90 -15.77
N TYR A 215 8.86 21.15 -15.42
CA TYR A 215 7.68 20.88 -16.23
C TYR A 215 6.46 21.53 -15.59
N GLN A 216 5.59 22.13 -16.40
CA GLN A 216 4.40 22.83 -15.92
C GLN A 216 3.15 22.29 -16.60
N GLY A 217 2.12 22.01 -15.82
CA GLY A 217 0.83 21.48 -16.23
C GLY A 217 -0.29 21.99 -15.34
N ARG A 218 -1.44 21.32 -15.41
CA ARG A 218 -2.62 21.68 -14.62
C ARG A 218 -3.40 20.43 -14.24
N VAL A 219 -4.05 20.50 -13.09
CA VAL A 219 -5.13 19.59 -12.71
C VAL A 219 -6.44 20.32 -12.85
N LYS A 220 -7.40 19.71 -13.51
CA LYS A 220 -8.76 20.24 -13.68
C LYS A 220 -9.76 19.38 -12.93
N VAL A 221 -10.64 20.05 -12.20
CA VAL A 221 -11.79 19.41 -11.55
C VAL A 221 -13.05 19.81 -12.32
N TYR A 222 -13.81 18.80 -12.71
CA TYR A 222 -15.06 18.99 -13.42
C TYR A 222 -16.24 18.58 -12.53
N GLU A 223 -17.35 19.29 -12.69
CA GLU A 223 -18.67 18.91 -12.18
C GLU A 223 -19.68 19.00 -13.31
N ALA A 224 -20.36 17.91 -13.61
CA ALA A 224 -21.32 17.81 -14.72
C ALA A 224 -20.74 18.35 -16.05
N GLY A 225 -19.47 18.01 -16.35
CA GLY A 225 -18.76 18.41 -17.56
C GLY A 225 -18.27 19.86 -17.59
N ARG A 226 -18.45 20.64 -16.52
CA ARG A 226 -17.96 22.01 -16.41
C ARG A 226 -16.75 22.08 -15.51
N THR A 227 -15.70 22.80 -15.91
CA THR A 227 -14.55 23.06 -15.05
C THR A 227 -14.98 23.94 -13.86
N VAL A 228 -14.79 23.43 -12.63
CA VAL A 228 -15.15 24.13 -11.39
C VAL A 228 -13.92 24.55 -10.58
N ALA A 229 -12.76 23.90 -10.81
CA ALA A 229 -11.48 24.30 -10.24
C ALA A 229 -10.31 23.94 -11.17
N GLU A 230 -9.25 24.75 -11.11
CA GLU A 230 -7.97 24.48 -11.75
C GLU A 230 -6.84 24.66 -10.73
N ILE A 231 -5.92 23.70 -10.69
CA ILE A 231 -4.74 23.68 -9.83
C ILE A 231 -3.50 23.65 -10.72
N LYS A 232 -2.53 24.52 -10.48
CA LYS A 232 -1.24 24.48 -11.19
C LYS A 232 -0.44 23.27 -10.73
N LEU A 233 0.24 22.63 -11.67
CA LEU A 233 1.14 21.48 -11.42
C LEU A 233 2.54 21.82 -11.92
N GLU A 234 3.52 21.75 -11.03
CA GLU A 234 4.94 21.91 -11.33
C GLU A 234 5.68 20.64 -10.93
N VAL A 235 6.41 20.07 -11.87
CA VAL A 235 7.21 18.85 -11.67
C VAL A 235 8.65 19.14 -12.02
N THR A 236 9.56 19.00 -11.05
CA THR A 236 11.01 19.11 -11.29
C THR A 236 11.60 17.73 -11.46
N LEU A 237 12.03 17.42 -12.69
CA LEU A 237 12.75 16.18 -13.01
C LEU A 237 14.26 16.42 -12.80
N LEU A 238 14.84 15.69 -11.85
CA LEU A 238 16.27 15.76 -11.52
C LEU A 238 17.10 14.86 -12.46
N PRO A 239 18.39 15.17 -12.72
CA PRO A 239 19.23 14.43 -13.67
C PRO A 239 19.75 13.09 -13.13
N HIS A 240 19.12 12.52 -12.14
CA HIS A 240 19.47 11.25 -11.51
C HIS A 240 18.41 10.19 -11.86
N TYR A 241 18.78 8.92 -11.73
CA TYR A 241 17.93 7.78 -12.05
C TYR A 241 17.67 6.96 -10.79
N LEU A 242 16.39 6.65 -10.53
CA LEU A 242 16.02 5.73 -9.48
C LEU A 242 16.24 4.29 -9.98
N PRO A 243 17.05 3.46 -9.29
CA PRO A 243 17.34 2.10 -9.74
C PRO A 243 16.07 1.28 -9.98
N ASP A 244 16.09 0.41 -10.98
CA ASP A 244 15.05 -0.61 -11.18
C ASP A 244 15.17 -1.70 -10.12
N GLU A 245 16.40 -2.08 -9.79
CA GLU A 245 16.71 -3.03 -8.73
C GLU A 245 16.40 -2.44 -7.35
N ASN A 246 15.85 -3.28 -6.47
CA ASN A 246 15.61 -2.93 -5.07
C ASN A 246 16.83 -3.32 -4.21
N HIS A 247 17.28 -2.41 -3.33
CA HIS A 247 18.35 -2.68 -2.36
C HIS A 247 17.81 -3.11 -0.98
N SER A 248 16.50 -3.24 -0.85
CA SER A 248 15.85 -3.89 0.28
C SER A 248 14.56 -4.56 -0.18
N ASN A 249 14.08 -5.53 0.58
CA ASN A 249 12.96 -6.34 0.14
C ASN A 249 11.69 -6.04 0.95
N ILE A 250 10.55 -6.17 0.28
CA ILE A 250 9.24 -6.32 0.90
C ILE A 250 8.69 -7.66 0.41
N TRP A 251 8.48 -8.58 1.31
CA TRP A 251 7.82 -9.84 1.02
C TRP A 251 6.33 -9.70 1.31
N LEU A 252 5.51 -9.79 0.27
CA LEU A 252 4.07 -9.86 0.37
C LEU A 252 3.61 -11.27 0.00
N TYR A 253 2.87 -11.93 0.88
CA TYR A 253 2.17 -13.14 0.50
C TYR A 253 0.86 -12.83 -0.24
N GLY A 254 0.50 -13.64 -1.23
CA GLY A 254 -0.75 -13.55 -1.97
C GLY A 254 -1.24 -14.91 -2.46
N SER A 255 -2.52 -15.20 -2.27
CA SER A 255 -3.12 -16.48 -2.62
C SER A 255 -3.66 -16.49 -4.04
N VAL A 256 -2.99 -17.21 -4.94
CA VAL A 256 -3.46 -17.42 -6.33
C VAL A 256 -4.83 -18.10 -6.35
N GLY A 257 -5.09 -19.05 -5.44
CA GLY A 257 -6.39 -19.73 -5.36
C GLY A 257 -7.52 -18.76 -5.05
N VAL A 258 -7.31 -17.85 -4.08
CA VAL A 258 -8.29 -16.80 -3.75
C VAL A 258 -8.51 -15.87 -4.95
N VAL A 259 -7.45 -15.50 -5.66
CA VAL A 259 -7.59 -14.68 -6.88
C VAL A 259 -8.41 -15.40 -7.94
N ASN A 260 -8.16 -16.69 -8.19
CA ASN A 260 -8.97 -17.46 -9.14
C ASN A 260 -10.45 -17.54 -8.76
N ASP A 261 -10.79 -17.60 -7.48
CA ASP A 261 -12.21 -17.60 -7.06
C ASP A 261 -12.92 -16.28 -7.45
N TYR A 262 -12.19 -15.16 -7.47
CA TYR A 262 -12.73 -13.85 -7.85
C TYR A 262 -12.62 -13.57 -9.35
N PHE A 263 -11.72 -14.25 -10.05
CA PHE A 263 -11.51 -14.16 -11.50
C PHE A 263 -11.56 -15.56 -12.13
N PRO A 264 -12.74 -16.22 -12.12
CA PRO A 264 -12.86 -17.62 -12.52
C PRO A 264 -12.63 -17.85 -14.03
N GLU A 265 -12.58 -16.79 -14.83
CA GLU A 265 -12.22 -16.85 -16.24
C GLU A 265 -10.72 -16.97 -16.51
N LEU A 266 -9.88 -16.68 -15.50
CA LEU A 266 -8.42 -16.77 -15.64
C LEU A 266 -7.93 -18.18 -15.33
N SER A 267 -6.91 -18.61 -16.06
CA SER A 267 -6.12 -19.76 -15.65
C SER A 267 -5.34 -19.45 -14.36
N ARG A 268 -4.81 -20.49 -13.71
CA ARG A 268 -4.00 -20.31 -12.50
C ARG A 268 -2.74 -19.49 -12.78
N GLU A 269 -2.11 -19.74 -13.93
CA GLU A 269 -0.91 -19.02 -14.39
C GLU A 269 -1.20 -17.54 -14.67
N GLU A 270 -2.36 -17.24 -15.28
CA GLU A 270 -2.79 -15.86 -15.52
C GLU A 270 -3.09 -15.12 -14.23
N ALA A 271 -3.73 -15.77 -13.25
CA ALA A 271 -3.99 -15.20 -11.94
C ALA A 271 -2.69 -14.96 -11.15
N GLU A 272 -1.74 -15.89 -11.20
CA GLU A 272 -0.42 -15.73 -10.60
C GLU A 272 0.35 -14.57 -11.24
N ARG A 273 0.37 -14.51 -12.58
CA ARG A 273 0.99 -13.42 -13.33
C ARG A 273 0.38 -12.06 -12.99
N MET A 274 -0.93 -11.97 -12.87
CA MET A 274 -1.63 -10.73 -12.48
C MET A 274 -1.19 -10.27 -11.09
N LEU A 275 -1.10 -11.17 -10.11
CA LEU A 275 -0.58 -10.88 -8.75
C LEU A 275 0.87 -10.40 -8.79
N LYS A 276 1.74 -11.13 -9.47
CA LYS A 276 3.16 -10.81 -9.58
C LYS A 276 3.40 -9.47 -10.25
N PHE A 277 2.73 -9.19 -11.37
CA PHE A 277 2.86 -7.92 -12.08
C PHE A 277 2.40 -6.74 -11.23
N GLU A 278 1.28 -6.87 -10.52
CA GLU A 278 0.79 -5.77 -9.68
C GLU A 278 1.69 -5.54 -8.46
N SER A 279 2.20 -6.58 -7.83
CA SER A 279 3.16 -6.46 -6.72
C SER A 279 4.49 -5.86 -7.20
N HIS A 280 5.03 -6.33 -8.30
CA HIS A 280 6.30 -5.85 -8.87
C HIS A 280 6.25 -4.37 -9.27
N ARG A 281 5.11 -3.87 -9.80
CA ARG A 281 4.87 -2.43 -10.03
C ARG A 281 5.01 -1.58 -8.78
N HIS A 282 4.80 -2.19 -7.62
CA HIS A 282 4.93 -1.55 -6.33
C HIS A 282 6.26 -1.85 -5.64
N ARG A 283 7.24 -2.43 -6.38
CA ARG A 283 8.58 -2.79 -5.89
C ARG A 283 8.52 -3.80 -4.72
N ILE A 284 7.61 -4.75 -4.82
CA ILE A 284 7.31 -5.77 -3.81
C ILE A 284 7.51 -7.15 -4.44
N ASP A 285 8.23 -8.02 -3.74
CA ASP A 285 8.34 -9.43 -4.09
C ASP A 285 7.07 -10.16 -3.64
N LEU A 286 6.36 -10.77 -4.57
CA LEU A 286 5.22 -11.58 -4.25
C LEU A 286 5.69 -13.00 -3.91
N VAL A 287 5.45 -13.40 -2.69
CA VAL A 287 5.58 -14.79 -2.28
C VAL A 287 4.20 -15.42 -2.17
N GLY A 288 4.04 -16.53 -2.79
CA GLY A 288 2.75 -17.18 -3.00
C GLY A 288 2.78 -17.82 -4.39
N GLY A 289 1.68 -18.38 -4.82
CA GLY A 289 1.64 -19.07 -6.09
C GLY A 289 2.02 -20.53 -6.00
N SER A 290 2.19 -21.15 -7.16
CA SER A 290 2.30 -22.62 -7.24
C SER A 290 3.61 -23.14 -6.66
N ALA A 291 4.70 -22.40 -6.85
CA ALA A 291 6.03 -22.82 -6.42
C ALA A 291 6.25 -22.66 -4.90
N ALA A 292 5.59 -21.71 -4.25
CA ALA A 292 5.80 -21.43 -2.82
C ALA A 292 5.14 -22.43 -1.86
N HIS A 293 4.25 -23.29 -2.34
CA HIS A 293 3.52 -24.22 -1.50
C HIS A 293 4.11 -25.62 -1.41
N THR A 294 5.30 -25.82 -1.97
CA THR A 294 5.96 -27.12 -1.95
C THR A 294 7.40 -27.02 -1.50
N SER A 295 7.85 -27.99 -0.73
CA SER A 295 9.27 -28.24 -0.46
C SER A 295 9.84 -29.34 -1.35
N VAL A 296 9.01 -30.00 -2.16
CA VAL A 296 9.46 -30.92 -3.22
C VAL A 296 10.02 -30.12 -4.36
N PHE A 297 11.27 -30.38 -4.73
CA PHE A 297 11.86 -29.80 -5.92
C PHE A 297 11.23 -30.41 -7.19
N ASP A 298 10.78 -29.56 -8.07
CA ASP A 298 10.29 -29.94 -9.40
C ASP A 298 10.95 -29.05 -10.45
N GLU A 299 11.79 -29.64 -11.30
CA GLU A 299 12.57 -28.93 -12.29
C GLU A 299 11.66 -28.20 -13.29
N ARG A 300 10.58 -28.83 -13.73
CA ARG A 300 9.63 -28.20 -14.68
C ARG A 300 8.94 -26.99 -14.06
N MET A 301 8.48 -27.12 -12.83
CA MET A 301 7.89 -26.00 -12.10
C MET A 301 8.89 -24.84 -11.98
N MET A 302 10.15 -25.13 -11.72
CA MET A 302 11.19 -24.11 -11.60
C MET A 302 11.59 -23.49 -12.93
N GLU A 303 11.55 -24.22 -14.05
CA GLU A 303 11.69 -23.64 -15.37
C GLU A 303 10.54 -22.69 -15.72
N ASP A 304 9.30 -23.02 -15.36
CA ASP A 304 8.13 -22.13 -15.51
C ASP A 304 8.23 -20.90 -14.60
N TYR A 305 8.87 -21.01 -13.44
CA TYR A 305 9.07 -19.91 -12.49
C TYR A 305 10.28 -19.02 -12.79
N LYS A 306 11.29 -19.55 -13.48
CA LYS A 306 12.55 -18.87 -13.79
C LYS A 306 12.40 -17.45 -14.33
N PRO A 307 11.45 -17.16 -15.26
CA PRO A 307 11.25 -15.81 -15.78
C PRO A 307 10.96 -14.74 -14.71
N TYR A 308 10.40 -15.14 -13.58
CA TYR A 308 10.13 -14.21 -12.47
C TYR A 308 11.38 -13.90 -11.64
N VAL A 309 12.32 -14.81 -11.51
CA VAL A 309 13.55 -14.58 -10.75
C VAL A 309 14.70 -14.04 -11.60
N ASP A 310 14.73 -14.32 -12.91
CA ASP A 310 15.72 -13.74 -13.82
C ASP A 310 15.29 -12.40 -14.43
N GLY A 311 14.04 -11.98 -14.19
CA GLY A 311 13.49 -10.70 -14.64
C GLY A 311 12.89 -10.69 -16.04
N SER A 312 12.99 -11.79 -16.81
CA SER A 312 12.48 -11.84 -18.18
C SER A 312 10.96 -11.78 -18.27
N ALA A 313 10.23 -12.17 -17.21
CA ALA A 313 8.78 -11.96 -17.09
C ALA A 313 8.40 -10.47 -16.94
N PHE A 314 9.29 -9.64 -16.43
CA PHE A 314 9.02 -8.23 -16.13
C PHE A 314 9.51 -7.30 -17.24
N THR A 315 9.29 -7.69 -18.50
CA THR A 315 9.67 -6.90 -19.68
C THR A 315 8.44 -6.49 -20.49
N PRO A 316 8.52 -5.42 -21.31
CA PRO A 316 7.44 -5.04 -22.23
C PRO A 316 7.06 -6.16 -23.21
N GLU A 317 8.02 -6.94 -23.67
CA GLU A 317 7.82 -8.08 -24.57
C GLU A 317 7.01 -9.19 -23.91
N ALA A 318 7.19 -9.38 -22.59
CA ALA A 318 6.37 -10.28 -21.77
C ALA A 318 5.02 -9.66 -21.35
N GLY A 319 4.74 -8.41 -21.74
CA GLY A 319 3.51 -7.68 -21.44
C GLY A 319 3.52 -6.99 -20.07
N TYR A 320 4.68 -6.88 -19.43
CA TYR A 320 4.82 -6.09 -18.21
C TYR A 320 5.03 -4.61 -18.55
N SER A 321 4.41 -3.75 -17.71
CA SER A 321 4.67 -2.31 -17.74
C SER A 321 4.67 -1.74 -16.32
N GLY A 322 5.75 -1.07 -15.95
CA GLY A 322 5.93 -0.51 -14.61
C GLY A 322 7.39 -0.36 -14.21
N PRO A 323 7.66 0.12 -13.00
CA PRO A 323 8.99 0.12 -12.39
C PRO A 323 9.58 -1.29 -12.28
N GLY A 324 10.90 -1.40 -12.19
CA GLY A 324 11.58 -2.69 -12.01
C GLY A 324 11.68 -3.53 -13.29
N GLN A 325 11.57 -2.92 -14.49
CA GLN A 325 11.69 -3.66 -15.75
C GLN A 325 13.01 -4.40 -15.86
N GLY A 326 12.94 -5.68 -16.21
CA GLY A 326 14.10 -6.55 -16.38
C GLY A 326 14.76 -6.98 -15.06
N CYS A 327 14.23 -6.57 -13.90
CA CYS A 327 14.69 -7.03 -12.60
C CYS A 327 13.78 -8.16 -12.11
N GLY A 328 14.36 -9.26 -11.62
CA GLY A 328 13.62 -10.38 -11.05
C GLY A 328 13.26 -10.16 -9.58
N GLU A 329 12.39 -11.02 -9.09
CA GLU A 329 12.10 -11.13 -7.65
C GLU A 329 13.37 -11.53 -6.89
N ARG A 330 13.56 -10.94 -5.73
CA ARG A 330 14.76 -11.11 -4.90
C ARG A 330 14.57 -12.15 -3.79
N LEU A 331 13.34 -12.59 -3.57
CA LEU A 331 12.98 -13.53 -2.52
C LEU A 331 12.28 -14.76 -3.10
N PHE A 332 12.62 -15.93 -2.58
CA PHE A 332 11.92 -17.18 -2.87
C PHE A 332 11.83 -18.04 -1.62
N THR A 333 10.66 -18.60 -1.34
CA THR A 333 10.45 -19.52 -0.22
C THR A 333 10.29 -20.95 -0.71
N VAL A 334 11.10 -21.85 -0.16
CA VAL A 334 10.96 -23.29 -0.30
C VAL A 334 9.93 -23.76 0.72
N GLY A 335 8.70 -23.98 0.24
CA GLY A 335 7.54 -24.19 1.10
C GLY A 335 7.07 -22.87 1.77
N CYS A 336 5.85 -22.86 2.24
CA CYS A 336 5.26 -21.74 2.98
C CYS A 336 4.05 -22.26 3.74
N TYR A 337 3.61 -21.64 4.82
CA TYR A 337 2.45 -22.01 5.63
C TYR A 337 1.98 -23.48 5.52
N GLY A 338 2.25 -24.31 6.50
CA GLY A 338 1.85 -25.71 6.47
C GLY A 338 2.70 -26.64 5.59
N SER A 339 3.78 -26.16 4.97
CA SER A 339 4.74 -26.99 4.26
C SER A 339 5.39 -28.05 5.17
N ILE A 340 5.37 -27.84 6.47
CA ILE A 340 5.73 -28.82 7.52
C ILE A 340 4.98 -30.15 7.35
N THR A 341 3.77 -30.13 6.81
CA THR A 341 3.00 -31.35 6.52
C THR A 341 3.40 -32.00 5.20
N ASN A 342 4.26 -31.34 4.42
CA ASN A 342 4.71 -31.81 3.14
C ASN A 342 5.72 -32.95 3.33
N ARG A 343 5.42 -34.13 2.78
CA ARG A 343 6.23 -35.36 2.95
C ARG A 343 7.61 -35.31 2.32
N ALA A 344 7.93 -34.29 1.54
CA ALA A 344 9.18 -34.19 0.81
C ALA A 344 10.41 -34.04 1.71
N MET A 345 10.26 -33.31 2.83
CA MET A 345 11.34 -33.10 3.82
C MET A 345 10.93 -33.66 5.18
N ALA A 346 10.35 -34.87 5.19
CA ALA A 346 9.80 -35.51 6.37
C ALA A 346 10.80 -36.37 7.13
N ASP A 347 11.92 -36.75 6.52
CA ASP A 347 13.00 -37.51 7.07
C ASP A 347 14.36 -37.00 6.59
N GLU A 348 15.45 -37.45 7.25
CA GLU A 348 16.81 -37.00 6.98
C GLU A 348 17.22 -37.19 5.50
N ALA A 349 16.92 -38.35 4.94
CA ALA A 349 17.34 -38.70 3.58
C ALA A 349 16.62 -37.82 2.53
N SER A 350 15.31 -37.63 2.70
CA SER A 350 14.52 -36.75 1.81
C SER A 350 14.89 -35.28 2.01
N THR A 351 15.10 -34.81 3.24
CA THR A 351 15.52 -33.43 3.52
C THR A 351 16.86 -33.11 2.88
N ARG A 352 17.84 -33.99 3.00
CA ARG A 352 19.16 -33.80 2.36
C ARG A 352 19.08 -33.78 0.84
N ARG A 353 18.32 -34.69 0.25
CA ARG A 353 18.14 -34.72 -1.21
C ARG A 353 17.43 -33.48 -1.74
N GLU A 354 16.30 -33.09 -1.15
CA GLU A 354 15.54 -31.92 -1.62
C GLU A 354 16.34 -30.63 -1.42
N SER A 355 17.01 -30.46 -0.27
CA SER A 355 17.85 -29.27 -0.04
C SER A 355 19.01 -29.19 -1.04
N ASP A 356 19.62 -30.31 -1.45
CA ASP A 356 20.65 -30.33 -2.49
C ASP A 356 20.10 -29.82 -3.83
N LEU A 357 18.93 -30.30 -4.24
CA LEU A 357 18.30 -29.92 -5.51
C LEU A 357 17.95 -28.43 -5.53
N TRP A 358 17.35 -27.91 -4.46
CA TRP A 358 17.01 -26.49 -4.35
C TRP A 358 18.24 -25.59 -4.44
N VAL A 359 19.29 -25.89 -3.69
CA VAL A 359 20.53 -25.11 -3.69
C VAL A 359 21.20 -25.15 -5.06
N GLN A 360 21.34 -26.33 -5.67
CA GLN A 360 21.95 -26.47 -7.00
C GLN A 360 21.22 -25.65 -8.05
N TRP A 361 19.89 -25.65 -8.02
CA TRP A 361 19.11 -24.89 -8.99
C TRP A 361 19.30 -23.37 -8.83
N PHE A 362 19.19 -22.85 -7.60
CA PHE A 362 19.34 -21.40 -7.37
C PHE A 362 20.74 -20.91 -7.67
N GLU A 363 21.77 -21.63 -7.29
CA GLU A 363 23.17 -21.26 -7.59
C GLU A 363 23.46 -21.23 -9.09
N ALA A 364 22.82 -22.10 -9.86
CA ALA A 364 22.99 -22.15 -11.30
C ALA A 364 22.14 -21.12 -12.08
N ASN A 365 20.92 -20.83 -11.62
CA ASN A 365 19.93 -20.09 -12.39
C ASN A 365 19.60 -18.70 -11.83
N ALA A 366 19.71 -18.48 -10.50
CA ALA A 366 19.31 -17.25 -9.84
C ALA A 366 20.19 -16.92 -8.59
N PRO A 367 21.51 -16.77 -8.75
CA PRO A 367 22.44 -16.65 -7.61
C PRO A 367 22.25 -15.37 -6.78
N GLY A 368 21.47 -14.40 -7.28
CA GLY A 368 21.15 -13.16 -6.55
C GLY A 368 19.88 -13.23 -5.70
N VAL A 369 19.15 -14.33 -5.73
CA VAL A 369 17.90 -14.51 -4.98
C VAL A 369 18.19 -15.02 -3.59
N VAL A 370 17.55 -14.43 -2.59
CA VAL A 370 17.51 -14.94 -1.21
C VAL A 370 16.43 -16.01 -1.14
N TYR A 371 16.84 -17.27 -1.25
CA TYR A 371 15.94 -18.41 -1.10
C TYR A 371 16.15 -19.06 0.26
N PHE A 372 15.09 -19.64 0.83
CA PHE A 372 15.14 -20.21 2.18
C PHE A 372 14.00 -21.21 2.39
N TRP A 373 14.22 -22.18 3.28
CA TRP A 373 13.19 -23.11 3.70
C TRP A 373 12.31 -22.50 4.79
N TYR A 374 11.06 -22.23 4.47
CA TYR A 374 10.04 -21.82 5.44
C TYR A 374 9.56 -23.05 6.21
N MET A 375 10.33 -23.43 7.20
CA MET A 375 10.19 -24.68 7.92
C MET A 375 8.85 -24.74 8.66
N ILE A 376 8.55 -23.71 9.44
CA ILE A 376 7.38 -23.69 10.32
C ILE A 376 6.94 -22.25 10.62
N ASP A 377 5.61 -22.06 10.72
CA ASP A 377 4.99 -20.80 11.03
C ASP A 377 4.71 -20.65 12.53
N GLU A 378 5.13 -19.52 13.13
CA GLU A 378 4.91 -19.10 14.52
C GLU A 378 5.12 -20.20 15.57
N PRO A 379 6.25 -20.94 15.56
CA PRO A 379 6.44 -22.11 16.42
C PRO A 379 6.49 -21.75 17.90
N GLY A 380 5.81 -22.55 18.71
CA GLY A 380 5.93 -22.54 20.17
C GLY A 380 7.06 -23.45 20.68
N PRO A 381 7.43 -23.36 21.98
CA PRO A 381 8.52 -24.17 22.54
C PRO A 381 8.35 -25.69 22.38
N VAL A 382 7.13 -26.18 22.32
CA VAL A 382 6.84 -27.62 22.11
C VAL A 382 7.37 -28.13 20.76
N GLN A 383 7.53 -27.23 19.77
CA GLN A 383 8.00 -27.57 18.43
C GLN A 383 9.52 -27.42 18.27
N PHE A 384 10.22 -26.88 19.26
CA PHE A 384 11.67 -26.66 19.18
C PHE A 384 12.50 -27.95 18.98
N PRO A 385 12.21 -29.07 19.65
CA PRO A 385 12.95 -30.31 19.39
C PRO A 385 12.81 -30.75 17.92
N TRP A 386 11.64 -30.61 17.33
CA TRP A 386 11.40 -30.92 15.93
C TRP A 386 12.19 -29.97 14.99
N ILE A 387 12.22 -28.68 15.32
CA ILE A 387 12.99 -27.68 14.55
C ILE A 387 14.47 -28.04 14.55
N LYS A 388 15.04 -28.31 15.72
CA LYS A 388 16.46 -28.69 15.88
C LYS A 388 16.83 -29.93 15.06
N GLU A 389 16.00 -30.95 15.11
CA GLU A 389 16.21 -32.17 14.35
C GLU A 389 16.22 -31.90 12.84
N HIS A 390 15.22 -31.21 12.31
CA HIS A 390 15.09 -30.99 10.88
C HIS A 390 16.07 -29.95 10.34
N ALA A 391 16.37 -28.90 11.09
CA ALA A 391 17.43 -27.94 10.76
C ALA A 391 18.80 -28.64 10.75
N GLY A 392 19.05 -29.52 11.70
CA GLY A 392 20.26 -30.34 11.74
C GLY A 392 20.45 -31.20 10.49
N TRP A 393 19.37 -31.77 9.95
CA TRP A 393 19.47 -32.54 8.69
C TRP A 393 19.89 -31.67 7.49
N VAL A 394 19.53 -30.38 7.49
CA VAL A 394 19.98 -29.40 6.48
C VAL A 394 21.42 -29.00 6.73
N HIS A 395 21.74 -28.52 7.95
CA HIS A 395 23.06 -27.97 8.28
C HIS A 395 24.17 -29.03 8.24
N ASP A 396 23.87 -30.27 8.63
CA ASP A 396 24.80 -31.43 8.59
C ASP A 396 24.77 -32.15 7.24
N ASN A 397 24.08 -31.62 6.21
CA ASN A 397 24.09 -32.24 4.89
C ASN A 397 25.50 -32.20 4.30
N PRO A 398 26.07 -33.38 3.89
CA PRO A 398 27.39 -33.42 3.26
C PRO A 398 27.41 -32.75 1.86
N GLY A 399 26.24 -32.61 1.23
CA GLY A 399 26.06 -31.99 -0.08
C GLY A 399 25.91 -30.49 -0.03
N PRO A 400 25.53 -29.86 -1.17
CA PRO A 400 25.30 -28.42 -1.25
C PRO A 400 24.10 -27.92 -0.41
N GLY A 401 23.16 -28.80 -0.10
CA GLY A 401 21.96 -28.53 0.67
C GLY A 401 22.18 -27.88 2.04
N LYS A 402 23.39 -28.06 2.63
CA LYS A 402 23.80 -27.36 3.86
C LYS A 402 23.76 -25.81 3.75
N ARG A 403 23.67 -25.26 2.54
CA ARG A 403 23.56 -23.82 2.31
C ARG A 403 22.13 -23.35 2.14
N LEU A 404 21.13 -24.23 2.25
CA LEU A 404 19.72 -23.83 2.28
C LEU A 404 19.41 -23.16 3.61
N PRO A 405 19.18 -21.83 3.67
CA PRO A 405 18.87 -21.19 4.94
C PRO A 405 17.55 -21.67 5.52
N VAL A 406 17.50 -21.86 6.81
CA VAL A 406 16.29 -22.25 7.55
C VAL A 406 15.62 -20.99 8.11
N PHE A 407 14.33 -20.83 7.81
CA PHE A 407 13.54 -19.66 8.18
C PHE A 407 12.39 -20.02 9.12
N THR A 408 12.06 -19.09 10.04
CA THR A 408 10.86 -19.19 10.88
C THR A 408 10.27 -17.81 11.20
N THR A 409 8.94 -17.75 11.36
CA THR A 409 8.19 -16.56 11.82
C THR A 409 8.21 -16.44 13.34
N ARG A 410 9.40 -16.25 13.92
CA ARG A 410 9.59 -16.10 15.35
C ARG A 410 10.65 -15.05 15.67
N GLU A 411 10.53 -14.42 16.83
CA GLU A 411 11.61 -13.64 17.42
C GLU A 411 12.79 -14.53 17.78
N TYR A 412 13.99 -13.95 17.66
CA TYR A 412 15.22 -14.63 18.05
C TYR A 412 15.13 -15.21 19.47
N THR A 413 15.58 -16.44 19.63
CA THR A 413 15.74 -17.13 20.91
C THR A 413 17.05 -17.90 20.94
N GLU A 414 17.78 -17.81 22.04
CA GLU A 414 19.04 -18.53 22.25
C GLU A 414 18.88 -20.05 22.08
N GLU A 415 17.71 -20.58 22.41
CA GLU A 415 17.43 -22.00 22.31
C GLU A 415 17.50 -22.55 20.88
N LEU A 416 17.23 -21.73 19.88
CA LEU A 416 17.27 -22.07 18.45
C LEU A 416 18.35 -21.29 17.70
N ALA A 417 19.28 -20.67 18.42
CA ALA A 417 20.28 -19.77 17.82
C ALA A 417 21.17 -20.47 16.79
N GLU A 418 21.43 -21.74 16.93
CA GLU A 418 22.26 -22.53 15.99
C GLU A 418 21.44 -23.16 14.86
N ASP A 419 20.09 -23.19 14.99
CA ASP A 419 19.23 -23.97 14.11
C ASP A 419 18.53 -23.08 13.04
N ILE A 420 18.36 -21.79 13.31
CA ILE A 420 17.64 -20.86 12.42
C ILE A 420 18.59 -19.84 11.84
N ASP A 421 18.54 -19.68 10.51
CA ASP A 421 19.38 -18.74 9.77
C ASP A 421 18.67 -17.40 9.54
N ILE A 422 17.35 -17.43 9.32
CA ILE A 422 16.54 -16.23 9.08
C ILE A 422 15.36 -16.21 10.04
N TRP A 423 15.32 -15.18 10.87
CA TRP A 423 14.26 -14.93 11.82
C TRP A 423 13.30 -13.89 11.29
N ALA A 424 12.00 -14.02 11.55
CA ALA A 424 11.01 -12.98 11.24
C ALA A 424 10.04 -12.79 12.41
N GLY A 425 10.32 -11.85 13.30
CA GLY A 425 9.54 -11.65 14.52
C GLY A 425 8.45 -10.59 14.38
N GLY A 426 7.24 -10.91 14.85
CA GLY A 426 6.10 -9.97 14.89
C GLY A 426 6.20 -8.93 16.02
N ARG A 427 7.19 -9.05 16.92
CA ARG A 427 7.42 -8.08 18.01
C ARG A 427 8.64 -7.20 17.82
N GLY A 428 9.35 -7.35 16.70
CA GLY A 428 10.53 -6.58 16.35
C GLY A 428 11.74 -7.44 16.05
N VAL A 429 12.91 -6.84 16.06
CA VAL A 429 14.20 -7.43 15.70
C VAL A 429 15.13 -7.36 16.90
N ASN A 430 15.83 -8.43 17.21
CA ASN A 430 16.89 -8.40 18.21
C ASN A 430 18.09 -7.63 17.66
N LEU A 431 18.17 -6.33 18.01
CA LEU A 431 19.20 -5.42 17.51
C LEU A 431 20.60 -5.72 18.05
N GLU A 432 20.72 -6.37 19.21
CA GLU A 432 22.00 -6.76 19.78
C GLU A 432 22.61 -7.93 19.00
N GLN A 433 21.79 -8.88 18.57
CA GLN A 433 22.24 -10.05 17.81
C GLN A 433 22.35 -9.81 16.31
N LEU A 434 21.65 -8.82 15.76
CA LEU A 434 21.58 -8.60 14.31
C LEU A 434 22.97 -8.44 13.65
N PRO A 435 23.95 -7.68 14.21
CA PRO A 435 25.29 -7.60 13.60
C PRO A 435 26.04 -8.94 13.58
N ALA A 436 25.91 -9.74 14.65
CA ALA A 436 26.53 -11.05 14.74
C ALA A 436 25.90 -12.03 13.73
N LEU A 437 24.59 -12.06 13.63
CA LEU A 437 23.87 -12.86 12.63
C LEU A 437 24.32 -12.51 11.20
N LYS A 438 24.34 -11.23 10.86
CA LYS A 438 24.78 -10.77 9.54
C LYS A 438 26.22 -11.14 9.20
N SER A 439 27.13 -11.08 10.16
CA SER A 439 28.53 -11.48 9.96
C SER A 439 28.67 -12.99 9.64
N GLN A 440 27.66 -13.78 10.00
CA GLN A 440 27.56 -15.22 9.72
C GLN A 440 26.75 -15.53 8.44
N GLY A 441 26.28 -14.52 7.70
CA GLY A 441 25.40 -14.70 6.54
C GLY A 441 23.94 -15.01 6.91
N ARG A 442 23.57 -14.77 8.17
CA ARG A 442 22.23 -14.97 8.73
C ARG A 442 21.52 -13.63 8.88
N ASP A 443 20.19 -13.61 9.12
CA ASP A 443 19.44 -12.34 9.20
C ASP A 443 18.29 -12.39 10.20
N HIS A 444 17.78 -11.20 10.54
CA HIS A 444 16.58 -11.04 11.34
C HIS A 444 15.69 -9.96 10.72
N TRP A 445 14.56 -10.36 10.18
CA TRP A 445 13.56 -9.53 9.53
C TRP A 445 12.47 -9.14 10.52
N PHE A 446 11.66 -8.12 10.22
CA PHE A 446 10.44 -7.89 10.97
C PHE A 446 9.20 -8.31 10.17
N TYR A 447 8.19 -8.73 10.88
CA TYR A 447 7.01 -9.42 10.37
C TYR A 447 5.76 -8.60 10.68
N ASN A 448 4.87 -8.47 9.69
CA ASN A 448 3.64 -7.68 9.78
C ASN A 448 3.89 -6.20 10.12
N GLY A 449 3.12 -5.64 11.06
CA GLY A 449 3.24 -4.26 11.49
C GLY A 449 2.82 -4.08 12.94
N ARG A 450 3.63 -3.31 13.72
CA ARG A 450 3.36 -3.13 15.14
C ARG A 450 3.87 -1.80 15.67
N ARG A 451 2.96 -0.84 15.87
CA ARG A 451 3.29 0.40 16.58
C ARG A 451 3.57 0.12 18.07
N PRO A 452 4.46 0.83 18.69
CA PRO A 452 5.28 1.96 18.20
C PRO A 452 6.62 1.55 17.59
N ARG A 453 6.91 0.28 17.37
CA ARG A 453 8.21 -0.24 16.91
C ARG A 453 8.44 -0.04 15.42
N TYR A 454 7.40 -0.20 14.63
CA TYR A 454 7.32 0.03 13.18
C TYR A 454 5.84 0.23 12.80
N GLY A 455 5.56 0.62 11.58
CA GLY A 455 4.21 1.00 11.17
C GLY A 455 3.23 -0.17 11.18
N ALA A 456 2.00 0.09 11.59
CA ALA A 456 0.92 -0.89 11.61
C ALA A 456 0.32 -1.13 10.22
N VAL A 457 -0.26 -2.32 10.00
CA VAL A 457 -0.79 -2.74 8.68
C VAL A 457 -2.32 -2.73 8.59
N ILE A 458 -2.98 -2.05 9.51
CA ILE A 458 -4.44 -1.94 9.58
C ILE A 458 -4.99 -0.75 8.78
N LEU A 459 -6.30 -0.77 8.53
CA LEU A 459 -6.98 0.27 7.76
C LEU A 459 -6.92 1.65 8.44
N GLU A 460 -6.98 1.69 9.77
CA GLU A 460 -6.96 2.91 10.59
C GLU A 460 -5.56 3.53 10.72
N ALA A 461 -4.50 2.77 10.44
CA ALA A 461 -3.13 3.29 10.51
C ALA A 461 -2.96 4.50 9.59
N GLU A 462 -2.09 5.43 9.98
CA GLU A 462 -1.76 6.57 9.16
C GLU A 462 -1.17 6.11 7.80
N ALA A 463 -1.27 6.92 6.76
CA ALA A 463 -0.71 6.54 5.46
C ALA A 463 0.80 6.27 5.56
N VAL A 464 1.51 7.07 6.34
CA VAL A 464 2.96 6.93 6.58
C VAL A 464 3.36 5.64 7.28
N ASP A 465 2.46 4.91 7.94
CA ASP A 465 2.80 3.63 8.60
C ASP A 465 3.38 2.62 7.60
N PHE A 466 2.89 2.61 6.38
CA PHE A 466 3.41 1.74 5.32
C PHE A 466 4.72 2.26 4.71
N ARG A 467 4.93 3.56 4.73
CA ARG A 467 6.14 4.24 4.25
C ARG A 467 7.28 4.14 5.25
N VAL A 468 7.00 4.33 6.56
CA VAL A 468 8.02 4.35 7.63
C VAL A 468 8.77 3.03 7.75
N ASN A 469 8.16 1.90 7.39
CA ASN A 469 8.82 0.60 7.47
C ASN A 469 10.10 0.53 6.64
N ALA A 470 10.16 1.20 5.50
CA ALA A 470 11.38 1.32 4.71
C ALA A 470 12.44 2.18 5.40
N TRP A 471 12.04 3.27 6.06
CA TRP A 471 12.92 4.13 6.84
C TRP A 471 13.51 3.41 8.05
N VAL A 472 12.69 2.63 8.76
CA VAL A 472 13.12 1.76 9.86
C VAL A 472 14.10 0.70 9.35
N LYS A 473 13.80 0.02 8.22
CA LYS A 473 14.74 -0.93 7.60
C LYS A 473 16.11 -0.30 7.36
N TYR A 474 16.12 0.88 6.75
CA TYR A 474 17.38 1.59 6.45
C TYR A 474 18.14 1.97 7.71
N LEU A 475 17.44 2.56 8.70
CA LEU A 475 18.02 3.01 9.97
C LEU A 475 18.80 1.90 10.68
N TYR A 476 18.21 0.70 10.75
CA TYR A 476 18.79 -0.44 11.47
C TYR A 476 19.48 -1.46 10.58
N GLY A 477 19.50 -1.26 9.27
CA GLY A 477 20.12 -2.20 8.34
C GLY A 477 19.37 -3.53 8.23
N VAL A 478 18.08 -3.56 8.46
CA VAL A 478 17.24 -4.74 8.23
C VAL A 478 16.95 -4.88 6.74
N SER A 479 17.16 -6.07 6.18
CA SER A 479 17.05 -6.27 4.74
C SER A 479 15.61 -6.38 4.25
N THR A 480 14.74 -7.00 5.04
CA THR A 480 13.41 -7.45 4.58
C THR A 480 12.30 -7.11 5.59
N TRP A 481 11.17 -6.66 5.06
CA TRP A 481 9.90 -6.59 5.75
C TRP A 481 8.96 -7.64 5.17
N PHE A 482 8.45 -8.54 6.01
CA PHE A 482 7.50 -9.57 5.64
C PHE A 482 6.07 -9.19 6.05
N LEU A 483 5.16 -9.11 5.07
CA LEU A 483 3.72 -8.94 5.28
C LEU A 483 2.99 -10.23 4.92
N TRP A 484 2.30 -10.79 5.89
CA TRP A 484 1.73 -12.13 5.86
C TRP A 484 0.72 -12.38 4.74
N GLU A 485 -0.04 -11.35 4.28
CA GLU A 485 -1.06 -11.50 3.25
C GLU A 485 -1.41 -10.14 2.63
N GLY A 486 -1.77 -10.16 1.36
CA GLY A 486 -2.24 -9.00 0.59
C GLY A 486 -3.62 -9.18 -0.04
N THR A 487 -4.11 -10.43 -0.12
CA THR A 487 -5.34 -10.83 -0.81
C THR A 487 -6.30 -11.62 0.07
N HIS A 488 -6.35 -11.31 1.38
CA HIS A 488 -7.21 -12.00 2.34
C HIS A 488 -8.71 -11.65 2.13
N TRP A 489 -9.26 -12.09 0.99
CA TRP A 489 -10.65 -11.84 0.61
C TRP A 489 -11.61 -12.96 1.05
N GLN A 490 -11.09 -13.94 1.76
CA GLN A 490 -11.85 -15.03 2.34
C GLN A 490 -11.51 -15.15 3.83
N HIS A 491 -12.49 -15.48 4.65
CA HIS A 491 -12.22 -15.85 6.05
C HIS A 491 -11.61 -17.25 6.10
N ASN A 492 -10.66 -17.47 6.98
CA ASN A 492 -10.01 -18.79 7.16
C ASN A 492 -11.00 -19.89 7.58
N PHE A 493 -12.13 -19.50 8.12
CA PHE A 493 -13.28 -20.37 8.46
C PHE A 493 -14.54 -19.56 8.23
N GLN A 494 -15.68 -20.25 8.14
CA GLN A 494 -16.96 -19.54 8.12
C GLN A 494 -17.00 -18.58 9.32
N GLY A 495 -16.65 -17.33 9.04
CA GLY A 495 -16.51 -16.31 10.06
C GLY A 495 -17.80 -16.09 10.83
N PRO A 496 -17.82 -15.19 11.80
CA PRO A 496 -19.02 -14.91 12.61
C PRO A 496 -20.25 -14.52 11.80
N LYS A 497 -20.10 -14.29 10.48
CA LYS A 497 -21.18 -13.98 9.54
C LYS A 497 -21.67 -15.20 8.73
N GLY A 498 -21.07 -16.37 8.93
CA GLY A 498 -21.50 -17.61 8.28
C GLY A 498 -21.21 -17.72 6.77
N HIS A 499 -20.34 -16.86 6.21
CA HIS A 499 -19.90 -16.94 4.82
C HIS A 499 -18.38 -16.88 4.69
N LEU A 500 -17.84 -17.51 3.66
CA LEU A 500 -16.41 -17.58 3.40
C LEU A 500 -15.88 -16.26 2.79
N HIS A 501 -16.56 -15.72 1.76
CA HIS A 501 -16.09 -14.56 1.02
C HIS A 501 -16.38 -13.24 1.74
N GLN A 502 -15.49 -12.26 1.58
CA GLN A 502 -15.55 -10.97 2.27
C GLN A 502 -16.08 -9.86 1.35
N ARG A 503 -16.83 -8.92 1.93
CA ARG A 503 -17.23 -7.65 1.28
C ARG A 503 -16.15 -6.58 1.49
N VAL A 504 -14.99 -6.77 0.88
CA VAL A 504 -13.78 -5.97 1.15
C VAL A 504 -13.93 -4.47 0.87
N PHE A 505 -14.94 -4.05 0.10
CA PHE A 505 -15.20 -2.63 -0.18
C PHE A 505 -16.12 -1.95 0.83
N THR A 506 -16.92 -2.70 1.57
CA THR A 506 -17.92 -2.13 2.49
C THR A 506 -17.75 -2.58 3.93
N GLU A 507 -17.15 -3.74 4.16
CA GLU A 507 -16.90 -4.29 5.48
C GLU A 507 -15.42 -4.16 5.86
N PRO A 508 -15.08 -3.29 6.83
CA PRO A 508 -13.67 -3.06 7.19
C PRO A 508 -13.01 -4.25 7.87
N LEU A 509 -13.80 -5.07 8.57
CA LEU A 509 -13.32 -6.24 9.30
C LEU A 509 -12.91 -7.36 8.34
N THR A 510 -11.61 -7.57 8.20
CA THR A 510 -11.05 -8.58 7.29
C THR A 510 -10.40 -9.77 8.00
N PHE A 511 -9.91 -9.59 9.21
CA PHE A 511 -9.24 -10.63 9.97
C PHE A 511 -9.83 -10.83 11.36
N ILE A 512 -10.03 -12.09 11.75
CA ILE A 512 -10.42 -12.50 13.10
C ILE A 512 -9.55 -13.68 13.51
N SER A 513 -8.83 -13.54 14.62
CA SER A 513 -8.01 -14.64 15.16
C SER A 513 -8.84 -15.71 15.84
N TRP A 514 -8.21 -16.85 16.12
CA TRP A 514 -8.79 -17.93 16.92
C TRP A 514 -9.24 -17.48 18.31
N SER A 515 -8.58 -16.49 18.92
CA SER A 515 -8.96 -15.87 20.19
C SER A 515 -9.99 -14.75 20.06
N MET A 516 -10.68 -14.66 18.91
CA MET A 516 -11.72 -13.66 18.63
C MET A 516 -11.24 -12.22 18.64
N ASN A 517 -9.96 -11.96 18.46
CA ASN A 517 -9.44 -10.63 18.19
C ASN A 517 -9.64 -10.28 16.71
N TRP A 518 -10.03 -9.04 16.43
CA TRP A 518 -10.35 -8.59 15.08
C TRP A 518 -9.49 -7.41 14.64
N ALA A 519 -9.30 -7.33 13.33
CA ALA A 519 -8.59 -6.25 12.68
C ALA A 519 -9.30 -5.78 11.40
N ASN A 520 -9.29 -4.48 11.18
CA ASN A 520 -9.83 -3.86 9.98
C ASN A 520 -8.73 -3.75 8.93
N GLY A 521 -8.98 -4.30 7.74
CA GLY A 521 -8.09 -4.20 6.59
C GLY A 521 -6.79 -5.01 6.69
N ASP A 522 -6.55 -5.76 7.77
CA ASP A 522 -5.40 -6.64 7.88
C ASP A 522 -5.48 -7.77 6.84
N GLY A 523 -4.34 -8.07 6.21
CA GLY A 523 -4.26 -9.02 5.11
C GLY A 523 -4.83 -8.54 3.76
N VAL A 524 -5.35 -7.31 3.65
CA VAL A 524 -5.92 -6.80 2.41
C VAL A 524 -5.28 -5.48 2.01
N VAL A 525 -4.32 -5.51 1.10
CA VAL A 525 -3.70 -4.32 0.48
C VAL A 525 -3.96 -4.24 -1.02
N LEU A 526 -4.25 -5.37 -1.64
CA LEU A 526 -4.77 -5.53 -3.00
C LEU A 526 -6.26 -5.84 -2.93
N TYR A 527 -7.04 -5.31 -3.86
CA TYR A 527 -8.49 -5.50 -3.94
C TYR A 527 -8.89 -6.10 -5.27
N PRO A 528 -9.96 -6.92 -5.33
CA PRO A 528 -10.40 -7.51 -6.59
C PRO A 528 -11.16 -6.49 -7.43
N GLY A 529 -10.88 -6.43 -8.74
CA GLY A 529 -11.67 -5.64 -9.69
C GLY A 529 -13.02 -6.28 -10.01
N ARG A 530 -13.17 -7.57 -9.73
CA ARG A 530 -14.40 -8.38 -9.89
C ARG A 530 -14.89 -8.85 -8.52
N MET A 531 -16.21 -8.87 -8.34
CA MET A 531 -16.87 -9.33 -7.11
C MET A 531 -17.98 -10.32 -7.43
N PRO A 532 -17.66 -11.55 -7.89
CA PRO A 532 -18.68 -12.51 -8.32
C PRO A 532 -19.65 -12.92 -7.20
N PHE A 533 -19.17 -12.92 -5.95
CA PHE A 533 -19.98 -13.25 -4.77
C PHE A 533 -20.86 -12.10 -4.28
N TYR A 534 -20.53 -10.86 -4.69
CA TYR A 534 -21.26 -9.63 -4.34
C TYR A 534 -21.34 -8.71 -5.56
N PRO A 535 -22.24 -9.02 -6.53
CA PRO A 535 -22.33 -8.28 -7.80
C PRO A 535 -22.61 -6.78 -7.63
N GLU A 536 -23.25 -6.40 -6.53
CA GLU A 536 -23.49 -4.99 -6.18
C GLU A 536 -22.21 -4.22 -5.83
N GLU A 537 -21.11 -4.92 -5.53
CA GLU A 537 -19.79 -4.33 -5.27
C GLU A 537 -18.82 -4.50 -6.44
N ASP A 538 -19.22 -5.20 -7.51
CA ASP A 538 -18.39 -5.49 -8.67
C ASP A 538 -17.98 -4.20 -9.42
N ARG A 539 -16.67 -4.02 -9.61
CA ARG A 539 -16.11 -2.87 -10.33
C ARG A 539 -16.04 -3.08 -11.85
N GLY A 540 -16.26 -4.31 -12.31
CA GLY A 540 -16.26 -4.66 -13.73
C GLY A 540 -14.88 -4.70 -14.36
N LEU A 541 -13.83 -4.87 -13.57
CA LEU A 541 -12.42 -4.81 -14.02
C LEU A 541 -11.75 -6.17 -13.87
N ASN A 542 -11.17 -6.68 -14.95
CA ASN A 542 -10.41 -7.93 -14.95
C ASN A 542 -8.95 -7.68 -14.52
N ARG A 543 -8.76 -6.99 -13.41
CA ARG A 543 -7.45 -6.71 -12.80
C ARG A 543 -7.58 -6.42 -11.30
N LEU A 544 -6.46 -6.46 -10.62
CA LEU A 544 -6.36 -6.05 -9.23
C LEU A 544 -6.43 -4.51 -9.10
N LEU A 545 -6.87 -4.05 -7.94
CA LEU A 545 -6.89 -2.65 -7.56
C LEU A 545 -5.95 -2.44 -6.38
N GLY A 546 -5.12 -1.42 -6.49
CA GLY A 546 -4.25 -1.01 -5.39
C GLY A 546 -5.00 -0.23 -4.32
N SER A 547 -4.33 -0.04 -3.19
CA SER A 547 -4.80 0.81 -2.09
C SER A 547 -3.79 1.90 -1.77
N ILE A 548 -4.22 2.93 -1.03
CA ILE A 548 -3.32 3.96 -0.46
C ILE A 548 -2.20 3.29 0.34
N ARG A 549 -2.50 2.19 1.03
CA ARG A 549 -1.53 1.39 1.78
C ARG A 549 -0.46 0.80 0.87
N LEU A 550 -0.85 0.15 -0.22
CA LEU A 550 0.07 -0.42 -1.22
C LEU A 550 0.93 0.67 -1.88
N LYS A 551 0.33 1.82 -2.23
CA LYS A 551 1.06 2.96 -2.80
C LYS A 551 2.12 3.51 -1.84
N ASN A 552 1.82 3.54 -0.53
CA ASN A 552 2.78 3.96 0.50
C ASN A 552 3.88 2.91 0.75
N MET A 553 3.64 1.61 0.54
CA MET A 553 4.70 0.61 0.50
C MET A 553 5.69 0.91 -0.64
N ARG A 554 5.19 1.15 -1.86
CA ARG A 554 6.00 1.59 -3.01
C ARG A 554 6.76 2.88 -2.70
N ARG A 555 6.08 3.88 -2.11
CA ARG A 555 6.71 5.16 -1.74
C ARG A 555 7.88 4.95 -0.78
N GLY A 556 7.68 4.14 0.25
CA GLY A 556 8.75 3.78 1.19
C GLY A 556 9.92 3.08 0.52
N GLN A 557 9.65 2.16 -0.40
CA GLN A 557 10.70 1.45 -1.14
C GLN A 557 11.48 2.42 -2.06
N GLN A 558 10.82 3.37 -2.71
CA GLN A 558 11.48 4.42 -3.48
C GLN A 558 12.33 5.35 -2.59
N ASP A 559 11.84 5.69 -1.39
CA ASP A 559 12.63 6.45 -0.42
C ASP A 559 13.89 5.68 0.00
N TYR A 560 13.81 4.36 0.17
CA TYR A 560 14.97 3.51 0.46
C TYR A 560 16.03 3.61 -0.65
N GLU A 561 15.62 3.53 -1.91
CA GLU A 561 16.53 3.68 -3.04
C GLU A 561 17.17 5.08 -3.10
N ILE A 562 16.43 6.13 -2.75
CA ILE A 562 17.00 7.50 -2.65
C ILE A 562 18.01 7.58 -1.49
N MET A 563 17.75 6.96 -0.34
CA MET A 563 18.69 6.86 0.77
C MET A 563 19.96 6.13 0.35
N TRP A 564 19.81 5.02 -0.36
CA TRP A 564 20.95 4.25 -0.90
C TRP A 564 21.78 5.09 -1.86
N LEU A 565 21.16 5.79 -2.82
CA LEU A 565 21.85 6.70 -3.73
C LEU A 565 22.56 7.84 -2.99
N ALA A 566 21.92 8.42 -1.99
CA ALA A 566 22.47 9.49 -1.17
C ALA A 566 23.66 9.01 -0.33
N GLU A 567 23.61 7.77 0.19
CA GLU A 567 24.73 7.15 0.91
C GLU A 567 25.96 7.00 0.01
N GLN A 568 25.80 6.58 -1.24
CA GLN A 568 26.90 6.46 -2.22
C GLN A 568 27.59 7.81 -2.51
N LYS A 569 26.86 8.93 -2.35
CA LYS A 569 27.37 10.29 -2.63
C LYS A 569 27.92 11.02 -1.42
N ALA A 570 27.26 10.89 -0.29
CA ALA A 570 27.50 11.72 0.88
C ALA A 570 27.94 10.96 2.14
N GLY A 571 27.90 9.62 2.09
CA GLY A 571 28.20 8.73 3.21
C GLY A 571 27.00 8.50 4.13
N ARG A 572 27.02 7.34 4.81
CA ARG A 572 25.92 6.84 5.63
C ARG A 572 25.53 7.77 6.77
N ASP A 573 26.50 8.39 7.46
CA ASP A 573 26.23 9.23 8.63
C ASP A 573 25.32 10.41 8.30
N LYS A 574 25.53 11.07 7.16
CA LYS A 574 24.67 12.18 6.71
C LYS A 574 23.24 11.73 6.37
N VAL A 575 23.11 10.55 5.80
CA VAL A 575 21.81 9.96 5.51
C VAL A 575 21.09 9.61 6.81
N LEU A 576 21.78 8.99 7.77
CA LEU A 576 21.22 8.65 9.08
C LEU A 576 20.80 9.89 9.88
N GLU A 577 21.55 11.00 9.80
CA GLU A 577 21.15 12.28 10.41
C GLU A 577 19.79 12.76 9.89
N ILE A 578 19.58 12.70 8.57
CA ILE A 578 18.29 13.06 7.96
C ILE A 578 17.20 12.10 8.39
N ILE A 579 17.45 10.79 8.36
CA ILE A 579 16.48 9.78 8.77
C ILE A 579 16.05 10.00 10.22
N ARG A 580 17.00 10.20 11.14
CA ARG A 580 16.72 10.42 12.56
C ARG A 580 15.95 11.70 12.85
N SER A 581 15.93 12.66 11.93
CA SER A 581 15.09 13.85 12.07
C SER A 581 13.58 13.55 11.94
N VAL A 582 13.23 12.40 11.37
CA VAL A 582 11.84 11.95 11.14
C VAL A 582 11.54 10.64 11.88
N VAL A 583 12.49 9.73 11.91
CA VAL A 583 12.44 8.42 12.58
C VAL A 583 13.58 8.34 13.60
N PRO A 584 13.47 8.97 14.79
CA PRO A 584 14.54 8.98 15.79
C PRO A 584 14.89 7.59 16.30
N ARG A 585 13.88 6.74 16.52
CA ARG A 585 13.98 5.38 17.06
C ARG A 585 12.92 4.48 16.41
N GLY A 586 13.12 3.19 16.51
CA GLY A 586 12.17 2.16 16.09
C GLY A 586 12.54 0.80 16.66
N LEU A 587 11.90 -0.25 16.17
CA LEU A 587 12.13 -1.63 16.58
C LEU A 587 12.21 -1.77 18.11
N ASN A 588 13.14 -2.57 18.61
CA ASN A 588 13.25 -2.87 20.04
C ASN A 588 13.93 -1.77 20.88
N GLU A 589 14.33 -0.66 20.26
CA GLU A 589 14.69 0.56 21.03
C GLU A 589 13.46 1.26 21.63
N VAL A 590 12.24 0.80 21.29
CA VAL A 590 10.98 1.40 21.75
C VAL A 590 10.17 0.37 22.51
N GLY A 591 9.74 0.74 23.72
CA GLY A 591 8.81 -0.05 24.54
C GLY A 591 7.41 -0.08 23.91
N LEU A 592 6.69 -1.19 24.07
CA LEU A 592 5.35 -1.35 23.48
C LEU A 592 4.28 -0.41 24.11
N ASP A 593 4.55 0.14 25.25
CA ASP A 593 3.71 1.09 26.00
C ASP A 593 4.09 2.57 25.73
N GLU A 594 5.15 2.80 24.96
CA GLU A 594 5.56 4.14 24.55
C GLU A 594 4.69 4.71 23.41
N PRO A 595 4.61 6.05 23.27
CA PRO A 595 4.04 6.65 22.08
C PRO A 595 4.92 6.37 20.84
N VAL A 596 4.34 6.53 19.68
CA VAL A 596 5.05 6.42 18.39
C VAL A 596 6.19 7.45 18.34
N PRO A 597 7.46 7.03 18.14
CA PRO A 597 8.60 7.95 18.17
C PRO A 597 8.85 8.66 16.84
N TRP A 598 8.31 8.14 15.73
CA TRP A 598 8.47 8.76 14.41
C TRP A 598 7.36 9.76 14.09
N SER A 599 7.56 10.61 13.09
CA SER A 599 6.52 11.51 12.63
C SER A 599 5.38 10.75 11.96
N GLU A 600 4.15 11.08 12.33
CA GLU A 600 2.93 10.56 11.70
C GLU A 600 2.41 11.46 10.57
N ARG A 601 3.22 12.44 10.12
CA ARG A 601 2.86 13.41 9.08
C ARG A 601 3.64 13.13 7.80
N GLY A 602 2.95 12.98 6.69
CA GLY A 602 3.55 12.83 5.37
C GLY A 602 4.51 13.95 4.99
N ASP A 603 4.17 15.19 5.36
CA ASP A 603 5.00 16.38 5.14
C ASP A 603 6.43 16.24 5.64
N ASP A 604 6.62 15.66 6.82
CA ASP A 604 7.95 15.56 7.44
C ASP A 604 8.84 14.58 6.65
N TYR A 605 8.25 13.50 6.12
CA TYR A 605 8.96 12.57 5.24
C TYR A 605 9.30 13.21 3.90
N ASP A 606 8.42 14.01 3.33
CA ASP A 606 8.67 14.71 2.08
C ASP A 606 9.77 15.75 2.22
N LEU A 607 9.79 16.49 3.33
CA LEU A 607 10.87 17.45 3.64
C LEU A 607 12.21 16.75 3.88
N ALA A 608 12.21 15.59 4.54
CA ALA A 608 13.43 14.80 4.73
C ALA A 608 13.92 14.22 3.38
N ARG A 609 12.99 13.73 2.55
CA ARG A 609 13.29 13.28 1.18
C ARG A 609 13.91 14.41 0.33
N GLU A 610 13.40 15.64 0.42
CA GLU A 610 14.02 16.81 -0.25
C GLU A 610 15.49 17.00 0.16
N LYS A 611 15.82 16.82 1.44
CA LYS A 611 17.21 16.88 1.93
C LYS A 611 18.05 15.75 1.34
N LEU A 612 17.50 14.50 1.28
CA LEU A 612 18.20 13.36 0.68
C LEU A 612 18.48 13.61 -0.81
N LEU A 613 17.50 14.11 -1.57
CA LEU A 613 17.68 14.49 -2.97
C LEU A 613 18.75 15.59 -3.13
N GLY A 614 18.85 16.51 -2.16
CA GLY A 614 19.88 17.53 -2.11
C GLY A 614 21.30 16.96 -2.00
N LEU A 615 21.47 15.78 -1.40
CA LEU A 615 22.78 15.10 -1.29
C LEU A 615 23.26 14.49 -2.62
N LEU A 616 22.36 14.27 -3.59
CA LEU A 616 22.74 13.73 -4.90
C LEU A 616 23.52 14.74 -5.75
N GLY A 617 23.47 16.02 -5.41
CA GLY A 617 24.09 17.09 -6.18
C GLY A 617 23.22 17.58 -7.36
N LYS A 618 23.77 18.57 -8.08
CA LYS A 618 23.13 19.14 -9.27
C LYS A 618 23.42 18.31 -10.52
#